data_3ab53a3e4b14b75653382da4bd213b65
#
_entry.id   3ab53a3e4b14b75653382da4bd213b65
#
_cell.length_a   1.000
_cell.length_b   1.000
_cell.length_c   1.000
_cell.angle_alpha   90.00
_cell.angle_beta   90.00
_cell.angle_gamma   90.00
#
_symmetry.space_group_name_H-M   'P 1'
#
loop_
_entity.id
_entity.type
_entity.pdbx_description
1 polymer ?
#
loop_
_entity_poly.entity_id
_entity_poly.type
_entity_poly.pdbx_seq_one_letter_code
_entity_poly.pdbx_strand_id
1 'polypeptide(L)'
;MFEADLIPIICVMLLGGVPEHRVDYDLHDSAHYVRVDCLTDTHAIEIGLDNRRSSYDSVHQAVFYGHLTDREPFVILVDTDGREDNAEYQVERVARMVGVDFRVYDLDYLIRMQMTAWLRERRAQPLLSN
;
A
#
# COMPACT_ATOMS: atom_id res chain seq x y z
N MET A 1 15.50 -3.98 3.63
CA MET A 1 14.57 -3.49 2.58
C MET A 1 13.79 -2.32 3.13
N PHE A 2 13.73 -1.25 2.39
CA PHE A 2 13.01 -0.05 2.79
C PHE A 2 11.57 -0.09 2.29
N GLU A 3 10.71 0.70 2.93
CA GLU A 3 9.30 0.84 2.53
C GLU A 3 9.15 1.17 1.05
N ALA A 4 9.98 2.08 0.53
CA ALA A 4 9.95 2.48 -0.88
C ALA A 4 10.21 1.31 -1.85
N ASP A 5 10.93 0.28 -1.42
CA ASP A 5 11.20 -0.90 -2.25
C ASP A 5 9.97 -1.82 -2.34
N LEU A 6 9.10 -1.76 -1.36
CA LEU A 6 7.91 -2.61 -1.28
C LEU A 6 6.72 -2.05 -2.03
N ILE A 7 6.65 -0.72 -2.18
CA ILE A 7 5.52 -0.08 -2.85
C ILE A 7 5.30 -0.62 -4.27
N PRO A 8 6.33 -0.73 -5.13
CA PRO A 8 6.10 -1.30 -6.47
C PRO A 8 5.63 -2.75 -6.45
N ILE A 9 6.14 -3.55 -5.50
CA ILE A 9 5.74 -4.95 -5.41
C ILE A 9 4.24 -5.05 -5.07
N ILE A 10 3.82 -4.36 -4.05
CA ILE A 10 2.43 -4.40 -3.60
C ILE A 10 1.53 -3.68 -4.60
N CYS A 11 1.87 -2.46 -4.96
CA CYS A 11 1.00 -1.62 -5.80
C CYS A 11 0.89 -2.14 -7.22
N VAL A 12 2.02 -2.40 -7.88
CA VAL A 12 2.00 -2.77 -9.29
C VAL A 12 1.75 -4.26 -9.47
N MET A 13 2.50 -5.10 -8.76
CA MET A 13 2.44 -6.55 -8.99
C MET A 13 1.18 -7.19 -8.39
N LEU A 14 0.77 -6.79 -7.19
CA LEU A 14 -0.35 -7.41 -6.50
C LEU A 14 -1.67 -6.71 -6.76
N LEU A 15 -1.67 -5.38 -6.85
CA LEU A 15 -2.91 -4.59 -6.88
C LEU A 15 -3.19 -3.92 -8.23
N GLY A 16 -2.20 -3.85 -9.11
CA GLY A 16 -2.39 -3.23 -10.43
C GLY A 16 -2.65 -1.73 -10.37
N GLY A 17 -2.13 -1.05 -9.35
CA GLY A 17 -2.33 0.37 -9.15
C GLY A 17 -1.19 1.23 -9.66
N VAL A 18 -1.32 2.53 -9.43
CA VAL A 18 -0.31 3.55 -9.75
C VAL A 18 0.45 3.89 -8.47
N PRO A 19 1.77 3.60 -8.41
CA PRO A 19 2.54 3.86 -7.20
C PRO A 19 2.89 5.34 -7.05
N GLU A 20 2.96 5.80 -5.81
CA GLU A 20 3.41 7.13 -5.43
C GLU A 20 2.75 8.26 -6.24
N HIS A 21 1.42 8.14 -6.38
CA HIS A 21 0.64 9.11 -7.16
C HIS A 21 0.51 10.43 -6.41
N ARG A 22 0.92 11.52 -7.07
CA ARG A 22 0.82 12.86 -6.51
C ARG A 22 -0.59 13.40 -6.65
N VAL A 23 -1.12 13.96 -5.55
CA VAL A 23 -2.42 14.63 -5.53
C VAL A 23 -2.23 16.02 -4.94
N ASP A 24 -2.59 17.05 -5.70
CA ASP A 24 -2.53 18.42 -5.25
C ASP A 24 -3.84 18.82 -4.56
N TYR A 25 -3.73 19.68 -3.56
CA TYR A 25 -4.90 20.27 -2.91
C TYR A 25 -4.55 21.67 -2.41
N ASP A 26 -5.57 22.49 -2.25
CA ASP A 26 -5.40 23.85 -1.77
C ASP A 26 -5.96 23.99 -0.35
N LEU A 27 -5.23 24.72 0.48
CA LEU A 27 -5.69 25.12 1.79
C LEU A 27 -5.58 26.65 1.86
N HIS A 28 -6.70 27.33 1.91
CA HIS A 28 -6.76 28.80 1.80
C HIS A 28 -6.08 29.23 0.48
N ASP A 29 -5.06 30.05 0.55
CA ASP A 29 -4.33 30.52 -0.63
C ASP A 29 -3.03 29.76 -0.87
N SER A 30 -2.83 28.63 -0.16
CA SER A 30 -1.60 27.85 -0.25
C SER A 30 -1.81 26.54 -1.01
N ALA A 31 -0.92 26.26 -1.94
CA ALA A 31 -0.91 25.01 -2.68
C ALA A 31 -0.12 23.94 -1.91
N HIS A 32 -0.70 22.77 -1.78
CA HIS A 32 -0.10 21.63 -1.10
C HIS A 32 -0.18 20.39 -1.99
N TYR A 33 0.56 19.36 -1.65
CA TYR A 33 0.41 18.08 -2.31
C TYR A 33 0.72 16.93 -1.35
N VAL A 34 0.20 15.77 -1.69
CA VAL A 34 0.52 14.50 -1.02
C VAL A 34 0.91 13.48 -2.08
N ARG A 35 1.54 12.41 -1.64
CA ARG A 35 1.80 11.24 -2.48
C ARG A 35 1.07 10.05 -1.90
N VAL A 36 0.14 9.50 -2.66
CA VAL A 36 -0.57 8.29 -2.29
C VAL A 36 0.31 7.11 -2.63
N ASP A 37 0.59 6.24 -1.68
CA ASP A 37 1.51 5.11 -1.91
C ASP A 37 1.05 4.23 -3.05
N CYS A 38 -0.25 3.96 -3.14
CA CYS A 38 -0.83 3.21 -4.24
C CYS A 38 -2.25 3.70 -4.52
N LEU A 39 -2.52 4.04 -5.77
CA LEU A 39 -3.85 4.46 -6.20
C LEU A 39 -4.38 3.48 -7.22
N THR A 40 -5.50 2.84 -6.91
CA THR A 40 -6.24 1.98 -7.84
C THR A 40 -7.50 2.70 -8.31
N ASP A 41 -8.27 2.08 -9.18
CA ASP A 41 -9.56 2.66 -9.62
C ASP A 41 -10.55 2.83 -8.48
N THR A 42 -10.40 2.07 -7.40
CA THR A 42 -11.37 2.04 -6.31
C THR A 42 -10.82 2.47 -4.96
N HIS A 43 -9.51 2.41 -4.77
CA HIS A 43 -8.89 2.61 -3.45
C HIS A 43 -7.71 3.57 -3.47
N ALA A 44 -7.59 4.34 -2.39
CA ALA A 44 -6.39 5.09 -2.03
C ALA A 44 -5.71 4.31 -0.89
N ILE A 45 -4.50 3.81 -1.14
CA ILE A 45 -3.85 2.80 -0.30
C ILE A 45 -2.58 3.36 0.29
N GLU A 46 -2.47 3.25 1.62
CA GLU A 46 -1.24 3.54 2.35
C GLU A 46 -0.54 2.24 2.72
N ILE A 47 0.77 2.20 2.50
CA ILE A 47 1.61 1.03 2.74
C ILE A 47 2.67 1.39 3.78
N GLY A 48 2.74 0.63 4.86
CA GLY A 48 3.71 0.84 5.92
C GLY A 48 4.39 -0.44 6.37
N LEU A 49 5.55 -0.30 7.00
CA LEU A 49 6.23 -1.40 7.67
C LEU A 49 5.84 -1.40 9.14
N ASP A 50 5.64 -2.59 9.72
CA ASP A 50 5.27 -2.73 11.13
C ASP A 50 6.34 -2.24 12.11
N ASN A 51 7.58 -2.13 11.65
CA ASN A 51 8.71 -1.66 12.45
C ASN A 51 9.00 -0.16 12.27
N ARG A 52 8.11 0.59 11.63
CA ARG A 52 8.25 2.04 11.42
C ARG A 52 7.21 2.81 12.22
N ARG A 53 7.67 3.85 12.91
CA ARG A 53 6.79 4.69 13.71
C ARG A 53 5.76 5.43 12.85
N SER A 54 6.12 5.80 11.64
CA SER A 54 5.21 6.47 10.70
C SER A 54 3.99 5.63 10.33
N SER A 55 4.05 4.31 10.49
CA SER A 55 2.93 3.43 10.19
C SER A 55 1.71 3.66 11.09
N TYR A 56 1.90 4.24 12.28
CA TYR A 56 0.78 4.62 13.14
C TYR A 56 -0.11 5.70 12.53
N ASP A 57 0.41 6.48 11.57
CA ASP A 57 -0.34 7.52 10.88
C ASP A 57 -1.08 7.02 9.64
N SER A 58 -0.97 5.74 9.32
CA SER A 58 -1.47 5.17 8.06
C SER A 58 -2.96 5.34 7.86
N VAL A 59 -3.75 5.15 8.92
CA VAL A 59 -5.21 5.29 8.82
C VAL A 59 -5.61 6.74 8.53
N HIS A 60 -5.00 7.68 9.24
CA HIS A 60 -5.24 9.10 8.99
C HIS A 60 -4.92 9.47 7.55
N GLN A 61 -3.75 9.06 7.07
CA GLN A 61 -3.32 9.35 5.71
C GLN A 61 -4.24 8.71 4.68
N ALA A 62 -4.59 7.44 4.87
CA ALA A 62 -5.47 6.74 3.94
C ALA A 62 -6.84 7.41 3.82
N VAL A 63 -7.42 7.83 4.95
CA VAL A 63 -8.71 8.51 4.97
C VAL A 63 -8.63 9.86 4.27
N PHE A 64 -7.60 10.65 4.57
CA PHE A 64 -7.41 11.95 3.93
C PHE A 64 -7.19 11.81 2.41
N TYR A 65 -6.37 10.88 1.99
CA TYR A 65 -6.09 10.65 0.58
C TYR A 65 -7.31 10.09 -0.15
N GLY A 66 -8.08 9.24 0.53
CA GLY A 66 -9.36 8.77 0.01
C GLY A 66 -10.34 9.92 -0.24
N HIS A 67 -10.36 10.88 0.68
CA HIS A 67 -11.16 12.09 0.52
C HIS A 67 -10.71 12.90 -0.71
N LEU A 68 -9.40 13.12 -0.86
CA LEU A 68 -8.88 13.90 -1.99
C LEU A 68 -9.11 13.24 -3.34
N THR A 69 -9.13 11.92 -3.39
CA THR A 69 -9.22 11.16 -4.65
C THR A 69 -10.62 10.60 -4.91
N ASP A 70 -11.53 10.76 -3.98
CA ASP A 70 -12.88 10.16 -4.01
C ASP A 70 -12.80 8.64 -4.16
N ARG A 71 -11.94 8.02 -3.35
CA ARG A 71 -11.71 6.58 -3.35
C ARG A 71 -11.74 6.03 -1.93
N GLU A 72 -11.98 4.71 -1.82
CA GLU A 72 -12.04 4.05 -0.54
C GLU A 72 -10.67 3.98 0.11
N PRO A 73 -10.54 4.36 1.38
CA PRO A 73 -9.26 4.25 2.07
C PRO A 73 -8.92 2.79 2.37
N PHE A 74 -7.64 2.45 2.24
CA PHE A 74 -7.13 1.12 2.49
C PHE A 74 -5.74 1.24 3.10
N VAL A 75 -5.47 0.48 4.16
CA VAL A 75 -4.16 0.42 4.80
C VAL A 75 -3.59 -0.98 4.66
N ILE A 76 -2.35 -1.05 4.21
CA ILE A 76 -1.58 -2.28 4.15
C ILE A 76 -0.35 -2.12 5.02
N LEU A 77 -0.17 -3.03 5.97
CA LEU A 77 1.07 -3.13 6.72
C LEU A 77 1.85 -4.36 6.29
N VAL A 78 3.16 -4.23 6.27
CA VAL A 78 4.06 -5.33 6.00
C VAL A 78 4.64 -5.81 7.30
N ASP A 79 4.44 -7.09 7.60
CA ASP A 79 4.97 -7.77 8.77
C ASP A 79 6.42 -8.17 8.47
N THR A 80 7.36 -7.58 9.21
CA THR A 80 8.79 -7.77 8.96
C THR A 80 9.40 -8.91 9.79
N ASP A 81 8.72 -9.40 10.83
CA ASP A 81 9.30 -10.38 11.77
C ASP A 81 8.44 -11.61 12.02
N GLY A 82 7.30 -11.72 11.37
CA GLY A 82 6.39 -12.86 11.55
C GLY A 82 5.58 -12.82 12.84
N ARG A 83 5.55 -11.68 13.53
CA ARG A 83 4.82 -11.52 14.79
C ARG A 83 3.88 -10.33 14.69
N GLU A 84 2.68 -10.49 15.27
CA GLU A 84 1.80 -9.34 15.46
C GLU A 84 2.41 -8.47 16.57
N ASP A 85 2.84 -7.28 16.20
CA ASP A 85 3.39 -6.31 17.14
C ASP A 85 2.39 -5.18 17.41
N ASN A 86 2.85 -4.17 18.16
CA ASN A 86 2.01 -3.05 18.56
C ASN A 86 1.45 -2.27 17.36
N ALA A 87 2.26 -2.06 16.33
CA ALA A 87 1.82 -1.29 15.17
C ALA A 87 0.70 -2.02 14.42
N GLU A 88 0.87 -3.31 14.15
CA GLU A 88 -0.17 -4.10 13.50
C GLU A 88 -1.45 -4.10 14.31
N TYR A 89 -1.34 -4.36 15.61
CA TYR A 89 -2.50 -4.43 16.50
C TYR A 89 -3.26 -3.10 16.54
N GLN A 90 -2.55 -2.01 16.79
CA GLN A 90 -3.19 -0.70 16.96
C GLN A 90 -3.76 -0.19 15.63
N VAL A 91 -3.01 -0.29 14.55
CA VAL A 91 -3.46 0.21 13.25
C VAL A 91 -4.68 -0.58 12.78
N GLU A 92 -4.68 -1.90 12.95
CA GLU A 92 -5.83 -2.71 12.60
C GLU A 92 -7.07 -2.33 13.40
N ARG A 93 -6.94 -2.15 14.73
CA ARG A 93 -8.07 -1.77 15.58
C ARG A 93 -8.64 -0.41 15.19
N VAL A 94 -7.77 0.56 14.95
CA VAL A 94 -8.20 1.90 14.54
C VAL A 94 -8.88 1.83 13.17
N ALA A 95 -8.31 1.11 12.22
CA ALA A 95 -8.90 0.95 10.89
C ALA A 95 -10.31 0.36 10.97
N ARG A 96 -10.49 -0.70 11.76
CA ARG A 96 -11.81 -1.33 11.96
C ARG A 96 -12.82 -0.38 12.60
N MET A 97 -12.36 0.43 13.56
CA MET A 97 -13.22 1.39 14.25
C MET A 97 -13.79 2.45 13.31
N VAL A 98 -13.03 2.87 12.32
CA VAL A 98 -13.43 3.94 11.39
C VAL A 98 -13.86 3.40 10.01
N GLY A 99 -13.94 2.09 9.85
CA GLY A 99 -14.42 1.49 8.61
C GLY A 99 -13.43 1.52 7.45
N VAL A 100 -12.13 1.49 7.76
CA VAL A 100 -11.06 1.47 6.74
C VAL A 100 -10.63 0.03 6.51
N ASP A 101 -10.52 -0.37 5.25
CA ASP A 101 -10.00 -1.68 4.89
C ASP A 101 -8.55 -1.83 5.34
N PHE A 102 -8.21 -3.02 5.82
CA PHE A 102 -6.89 -3.28 6.39
C PHE A 102 -6.41 -4.67 5.97
N ARG A 103 -5.11 -4.76 5.63
CA ARG A 103 -4.47 -6.04 5.30
C ARG A 103 -3.02 -6.05 5.75
N VAL A 104 -2.55 -7.25 6.11
CA VAL A 104 -1.13 -7.48 6.42
C VAL A 104 -0.55 -8.42 5.38
N TYR A 105 0.62 -8.04 4.85
CA TYR A 105 1.44 -8.92 4.02
C TYR A 105 2.71 -9.29 4.78
N ASP A 106 3.10 -10.55 4.65
CA ASP A 106 4.38 -11.03 5.17
C ASP A 106 5.52 -10.58 4.25
N LEU A 107 6.58 -10.02 4.83
CA LEU A 107 7.74 -9.56 4.08
C LEU A 107 8.37 -10.69 3.25
N ASP A 108 8.49 -11.89 3.83
CA ASP A 108 9.07 -13.03 3.10
C ASP A 108 8.24 -13.40 1.87
N TYR A 109 6.93 -13.30 1.97
CA TYR A 109 6.05 -13.52 0.82
C TYR A 109 6.32 -12.48 -0.28
N LEU A 110 6.46 -11.21 0.08
CA LEU A 110 6.72 -10.15 -0.89
C LEU A 110 8.07 -10.30 -1.55
N ILE A 111 9.09 -10.71 -0.80
CA ILE A 111 10.42 -10.98 -1.35
C ILE A 111 10.34 -12.12 -2.35
N ARG A 112 9.66 -13.20 -2.03
CA ARG A 112 9.47 -14.32 -2.96
C ARG A 112 8.71 -13.89 -4.21
N MET A 113 7.70 -13.05 -4.06
CA MET A 113 6.96 -12.51 -5.20
C MET A 113 7.88 -11.73 -6.14
N GLN A 114 8.77 -10.91 -5.59
CA GLN A 114 9.73 -10.16 -6.38
C GLN A 114 10.74 -11.09 -7.07
N MET A 115 11.28 -12.04 -6.33
CA MET A 115 12.29 -12.97 -6.85
C MET A 115 11.76 -13.88 -7.96
N THR A 116 10.47 -14.17 -7.96
CA THR A 116 9.83 -15.05 -8.94
C THR A 116 9.01 -14.30 -9.98
N ALA A 117 9.13 -12.97 -10.03
CA ALA A 117 8.36 -12.16 -10.98
C ALA A 117 8.56 -12.60 -12.43
N TRP A 118 9.80 -12.86 -12.82
CA TRP A 118 10.13 -13.32 -14.17
C TRP A 118 9.41 -14.62 -14.53
N LEU A 119 9.22 -15.51 -13.55
CA LEU A 119 8.55 -16.78 -13.78
C LEU A 119 7.06 -16.59 -14.07
N ARG A 120 6.43 -15.67 -13.35
CA ARG A 120 5.01 -15.34 -13.60
C ARG A 120 4.82 -14.65 -14.94
N GLU A 121 5.69 -13.74 -15.30
CA GLU A 121 5.67 -13.10 -16.61
C GLU A 121 5.81 -14.13 -17.71
N ARG A 122 6.72 -15.07 -17.53
CA ARG A 122 6.94 -16.13 -18.50
C ARG A 122 5.72 -17.05 -18.64
N ARG A 123 5.05 -17.35 -17.53
CA ARG A 123 3.83 -18.17 -17.55
C ARG A 123 2.65 -17.45 -18.20
N ALA A 124 2.63 -16.13 -18.11
CA ALA A 124 1.58 -15.33 -18.73
C ALA A 124 1.73 -15.17 -20.22
N GLN A 125 2.93 -15.44 -20.77
CA GLN A 125 3.14 -15.39 -22.21
C GLN A 125 2.43 -16.54 -22.89
N PRO A 126 1.82 -16.33 -24.07
CA PRO A 126 1.22 -17.42 -24.80
C PRO A 126 2.28 -18.44 -25.18
N LEU A 127 1.90 -19.69 -25.14
CA LEU A 127 2.74 -20.74 -25.68
C LEU A 127 3.02 -20.43 -27.15
N LEU A 128 4.21 -20.77 -27.61
CA LEU A 128 4.58 -20.54 -28.99
C LEU A 128 3.61 -21.21 -29.90
N SER A 129 3.02 -20.38 -30.65
CA SER A 129 2.22 -20.88 -31.72
C SER A 129 3.05 -21.00 -32.92
N ASN A 130 3.68 -21.45 -33.17
CA ASN A 130 4.27 -21.35 -34.36
C ASN A 130 4.39 -21.91 -35.09
#